data_9dbeb29c03cd3b279f13f6f464a38bea
#
_entry.id   9dbeb29c03cd3b279f13f6f464a38bea
#
_cell.length_a   1.000
_cell.length_b   1.000
_cell.length_c   1.000
_cell.angle_alpha   90.00
_cell.angle_beta   90.00
_cell.angle_gamma   90.00
#
_symmetry.space_group_name_H-M   'P 1'
#
loop_
_entity.id
_entity.type
_entity.pdbx_description
1 polymer ?
#
loop_
_entity_poly.entity_id
_entity_poly.type
_entity_poly.pdbx_seq_one_letter_code
_entity_poly.pdbx_strand_id
1 'polypeptide(L)'
;MIISLHNRYCFFIVLALLSFFILNIFLVSPGIDGYDRARFGDMVYGKAYKPFVYRQLLPLIVRGTTALYPQNAAEFLRSAIAQIPPLQAKFDDSNWEQKLYPEFFTAAILMWASLVGWGYSLRYLLRSFYRVSPAVENTVVLLAIAILPAFFDKCNYIYDFPLLLLFTLGLALLARRKMGWFAVVFILGCVNKETTILLTLIFLIDCASDAQFGKVKYHFWLIFQVSAFLIIKFLLFFAFTKNPGGMVEFHFLEYNLGMLGKAGLETVITLGAVGLTVFHGWQDKPRFLRKALWIAIPLFVLTLLFGYIDEQRDFYELYPVVLMLILPSIWRLLRIDFMVDGR
;
A
#
# COMPACT_ATOMS: atom_id res chain seq x y z
N MET A 1 -8.51 33.90 -1.74
CA MET A 1 -9.37 32.76 -2.08
C MET A 1 -9.02 32.17 -3.44
N ILE A 2 -8.86 32.95 -4.51
CA ILE A 2 -8.52 32.48 -5.88
C ILE A 2 -7.14 31.82 -5.95
N ILE A 3 -6.10 32.38 -5.33
CA ILE A 3 -4.73 31.81 -5.32
C ILE A 3 -4.68 30.45 -4.61
N SER A 4 -5.48 30.24 -3.57
CA SER A 4 -5.53 28.95 -2.86
C SER A 4 -6.23 27.85 -3.65
N LEU A 5 -7.23 28.18 -4.46
CA LEU A 5 -7.90 27.26 -5.39
C LEU A 5 -6.93 26.84 -6.51
N HIS A 6 -6.26 27.81 -7.14
CA HIS A 6 -5.29 27.53 -8.21
C HIS A 6 -4.19 26.56 -7.75
N ASN A 7 -3.62 26.76 -6.56
CA ASN A 7 -2.63 25.84 -5.98
C ASN A 7 -3.18 24.42 -5.72
N ARG A 8 -4.47 24.28 -5.41
CA ARG A 8 -5.09 22.94 -5.20
C ARG A 8 -5.26 22.19 -6.52
N TYR A 9 -5.71 22.85 -7.57
CA TYR A 9 -5.84 22.25 -8.89
C TYR A 9 -4.47 21.89 -9.47
N CYS A 10 -3.47 22.77 -9.38
CA CYS A 10 -2.11 22.46 -9.81
C CYS A 10 -1.55 21.24 -9.09
N PHE A 11 -1.71 21.16 -7.77
CA PHE A 11 -1.27 19.98 -7.00
C PHE A 11 -1.96 18.70 -7.47
N PHE A 12 -3.29 18.73 -7.67
CA PHE A 12 -4.04 17.57 -8.16
C PHE A 12 -3.54 17.11 -9.53
N ILE A 13 -3.35 18.03 -10.47
CA ILE A 13 -2.87 17.72 -11.81
C ILE A 13 -1.47 17.08 -11.75
N VAL A 14 -0.53 17.69 -11.02
CA VAL A 14 0.82 17.15 -10.87
C VAL A 14 0.81 15.78 -10.20
N LEU A 15 0.01 15.60 -9.14
CA LEU A 15 -0.17 14.33 -8.45
C LEU A 15 -0.73 13.26 -9.39
N ALA A 16 -1.76 13.59 -10.16
CA ALA A 16 -2.42 12.68 -11.09
C ALA A 16 -1.46 12.24 -12.23
N LEU A 17 -0.71 13.19 -12.80
CA LEU A 17 0.29 12.91 -13.85
C LEU A 17 1.46 12.07 -13.30
N LEU A 18 2.00 12.43 -12.14
CA LEU A 18 3.06 11.65 -11.51
C LEU A 18 2.57 10.21 -11.18
N SER A 19 1.37 10.10 -10.62
CA SER A 19 0.75 8.79 -10.33
C SER A 19 0.55 7.96 -11.59
N PHE A 20 0.17 8.59 -12.70
CA PHE A 20 0.04 7.91 -13.99
C PHE A 20 1.40 7.43 -14.51
N PHE A 21 2.44 8.24 -14.40
CA PHE A 21 3.79 7.87 -14.78
C PHE A 21 4.32 6.69 -13.96
N ILE A 22 4.15 6.75 -12.64
CA ILE A 22 4.56 5.67 -11.72
C ILE A 22 3.79 4.38 -11.99
N LEU A 23 2.46 4.48 -12.25
CA LEU A 23 1.66 3.32 -12.65
C LEU A 23 2.19 2.69 -13.95
N ASN A 24 2.60 3.51 -14.94
CA ASN A 24 3.20 2.99 -16.16
C ASN A 24 4.46 2.16 -15.91
N ILE A 25 5.37 2.65 -15.04
CA ILE A 25 6.55 1.88 -14.63
C ILE A 25 6.12 0.57 -13.98
N PHE A 26 5.18 0.63 -13.04
CA PHE A 26 4.67 -0.51 -12.29
C PHE A 26 4.07 -1.61 -13.20
N LEU A 27 3.34 -1.21 -14.25
CA LEU A 27 2.68 -2.14 -15.17
C LEU A 27 3.64 -2.78 -16.19
N VAL A 28 4.82 -2.21 -16.40
CA VAL A 28 5.81 -2.66 -17.39
C VAL A 28 6.95 -3.41 -16.73
N SER A 29 7.45 -2.92 -15.61
CA SER A 29 8.66 -3.46 -14.99
C SER A 29 8.50 -3.57 -13.46
N PRO A 30 8.44 -4.78 -12.94
CA PRO A 30 8.36 -6.11 -13.57
C PRO A 30 6.97 -6.48 -14.13
N GLY A 31 5.94 -5.61 -13.94
CA GLY A 31 4.57 -5.86 -14.40
C GLY A 31 3.73 -6.65 -13.38
N ILE A 32 2.44 -6.83 -13.69
CA ILE A 32 1.45 -7.46 -12.81
C ILE A 32 1.09 -8.91 -13.19
N ASP A 33 1.78 -9.48 -14.17
CA ASP A 33 1.53 -10.84 -14.69
C ASP A 33 2.79 -11.72 -14.66
N GLY A 34 3.84 -11.26 -14.00
CA GLY A 34 5.16 -11.90 -13.98
C GLY A 34 5.28 -13.13 -13.07
N TYR A 35 4.30 -13.44 -12.23
CA TYR A 35 4.34 -14.56 -11.30
C TYR A 35 3.23 -15.58 -11.58
N ASP A 36 3.61 -16.79 -11.99
CA ASP A 36 2.67 -17.84 -12.43
C ASP A 36 1.57 -18.19 -11.43
N ARG A 37 1.86 -18.09 -10.13
CA ARG A 37 0.87 -18.40 -9.08
C ARG A 37 -0.13 -17.27 -8.83
N ALA A 38 0.15 -16.09 -9.35
CA ALA A 38 -0.66 -14.88 -9.14
C ALA A 38 -0.84 -14.08 -10.43
N ARG A 39 -1.02 -14.76 -11.57
CA ARG A 39 -1.31 -14.12 -12.85
C ARG A 39 -2.55 -13.23 -12.73
N PHE A 40 -2.53 -12.10 -13.41
CA PHE A 40 -3.60 -11.12 -13.34
C PHE A 40 -4.99 -11.71 -13.57
N GLY A 41 -5.16 -12.46 -14.67
CA GLY A 41 -6.44 -13.10 -15.00
C GLY A 41 -6.90 -14.10 -13.95
N ASP A 42 -5.97 -14.90 -13.39
CA ASP A 42 -6.29 -15.86 -12.34
C ASP A 42 -6.67 -15.17 -11.03
N MET A 43 -6.03 -14.05 -10.70
CA MET A 43 -6.43 -13.24 -9.53
C MET A 43 -7.83 -12.64 -9.73
N VAL A 44 -8.09 -12.03 -10.89
CA VAL A 44 -9.39 -11.43 -11.20
C VAL A 44 -10.51 -12.45 -11.13
N TYR A 45 -10.32 -13.64 -11.68
CA TYR A 45 -11.37 -14.68 -11.73
C TYR A 45 -11.32 -15.71 -10.59
N GLY A 46 -10.50 -15.47 -9.56
CA GLY A 46 -10.45 -16.29 -8.35
C GLY A 46 -9.86 -17.68 -8.59
N LYS A 47 -8.96 -17.82 -9.57
CA LYS A 47 -8.24 -19.05 -9.90
C LYS A 47 -6.79 -19.09 -9.42
N ALA A 48 -6.28 -17.96 -8.95
CA ALA A 48 -4.90 -17.84 -8.44
C ALA A 48 -4.63 -18.83 -7.30
N TYR A 49 -3.36 -19.12 -7.10
CA TYR A 49 -2.93 -19.96 -5.97
C TYR A 49 -3.16 -19.24 -4.63
N LYS A 50 -3.36 -20.04 -3.58
CA LYS A 50 -3.26 -19.55 -2.20
C LYS A 50 -1.81 -19.16 -1.89
N PRO A 51 -1.53 -18.05 -1.18
CA PRO A 51 -2.48 -17.12 -0.53
C PRO A 51 -3.00 -15.99 -1.44
N PHE A 52 -2.54 -15.84 -2.69
CA PHE A 52 -2.86 -14.71 -3.57
C PHE A 52 -4.35 -14.56 -3.85
N VAL A 53 -5.06 -15.68 -4.00
CA VAL A 53 -6.51 -15.71 -4.22
C VAL A 53 -7.33 -15.11 -3.08
N TYR A 54 -6.76 -14.94 -1.89
CA TYR A 54 -7.45 -14.32 -0.75
C TYR A 54 -7.49 -12.79 -0.82
N ARG A 55 -6.78 -12.16 -1.76
CA ARG A 55 -6.65 -10.70 -1.92
C ARG A 55 -7.68 -10.19 -2.92
N GLN A 56 -8.96 -10.19 -2.50
CA GLN A 56 -10.11 -10.07 -3.38
C GLN A 56 -10.65 -8.67 -3.59
N LEU A 57 -10.15 -7.63 -2.91
CA LEU A 57 -10.77 -6.29 -3.00
C LEU A 57 -10.80 -5.78 -4.46
N LEU A 58 -9.64 -5.66 -5.07
CA LEU A 58 -9.58 -5.17 -6.46
C LEU A 58 -10.17 -6.18 -7.46
N PRO A 59 -9.86 -7.49 -7.38
CA PRO A 59 -10.51 -8.50 -8.21
C PRO A 59 -12.04 -8.43 -8.22
N LEU A 60 -12.68 -8.27 -7.07
CA LEU A 60 -14.14 -8.15 -6.96
C LEU A 60 -14.67 -6.89 -7.65
N ILE A 61 -14.00 -5.75 -7.45
CA ILE A 61 -14.40 -4.48 -8.07
C ILE A 61 -14.22 -4.57 -9.59
N VAL A 62 -13.10 -5.12 -10.07
CA VAL A 62 -12.83 -5.30 -11.50
C VAL A 62 -13.92 -6.16 -12.13
N ARG A 63 -14.18 -7.36 -11.60
CA ARG A 63 -15.25 -8.24 -12.11
C ARG A 63 -16.63 -7.57 -12.11
N GLY A 64 -16.99 -6.92 -11.00
CA GLY A 64 -18.27 -6.23 -10.89
C GLY A 64 -18.42 -5.09 -11.89
N THR A 65 -17.35 -4.36 -12.17
CA THR A 65 -17.34 -3.26 -13.13
C THR A 65 -17.38 -3.78 -14.56
N THR A 66 -16.56 -4.77 -14.91
CA THR A 66 -16.50 -5.30 -16.27
C THR A 66 -17.75 -6.07 -16.66
N ALA A 67 -18.45 -6.67 -15.70
CA ALA A 67 -19.76 -7.28 -15.95
C ALA A 67 -20.85 -6.28 -16.43
N LEU A 68 -20.63 -4.98 -16.23
CA LEU A 68 -21.53 -3.91 -16.71
C LEU A 68 -21.13 -3.40 -18.13
N TYR A 69 -20.02 -3.85 -18.67
CA TYR A 69 -19.56 -3.40 -19.98
C TYR A 69 -20.39 -4.04 -21.09
N PRO A 70 -20.51 -3.36 -22.25
CA PRO A 70 -21.12 -3.95 -23.45
C PRO A 70 -20.38 -5.23 -23.87
N GLN A 71 -21.10 -6.18 -24.46
CA GLN A 71 -20.51 -7.46 -24.90
C GLN A 71 -19.34 -7.29 -25.88
N ASN A 72 -19.34 -6.23 -26.70
CA ASN A 72 -18.29 -5.92 -27.65
C ASN A 72 -17.15 -5.04 -27.08
N ALA A 73 -17.14 -4.76 -25.76
CA ALA A 73 -16.14 -3.88 -25.16
C ALA A 73 -14.70 -4.40 -25.36
N ALA A 74 -14.48 -5.70 -25.24
CA ALA A 74 -13.16 -6.30 -25.48
C ALA A 74 -12.70 -6.15 -26.94
N GLU A 75 -13.60 -6.32 -27.89
CA GLU A 75 -13.31 -6.14 -29.33
C GLU A 75 -13.07 -4.67 -29.68
N PHE A 76 -13.88 -3.79 -29.11
CA PHE A 76 -13.68 -2.35 -29.26
C PHE A 76 -12.31 -1.91 -28.73
N LEU A 77 -11.95 -2.32 -27.51
CA LEU A 77 -10.65 -1.97 -26.95
C LEU A 77 -9.49 -2.56 -27.76
N ARG A 78 -9.59 -3.81 -28.22
CA ARG A 78 -8.59 -4.43 -29.10
C ARG A 78 -8.40 -3.65 -30.39
N SER A 79 -9.50 -3.29 -31.05
CA SER A 79 -9.43 -2.52 -32.30
C SER A 79 -8.85 -1.12 -32.09
N ALA A 80 -9.19 -0.48 -30.98
CA ALA A 80 -8.65 0.83 -30.62
C ALA A 80 -7.14 0.77 -30.33
N ILE A 81 -6.68 -0.26 -29.61
CA ILE A 81 -5.25 -0.47 -29.30
C ILE A 81 -4.46 -0.77 -30.57
N ALA A 82 -5.00 -1.60 -31.49
CA ALA A 82 -4.34 -1.95 -32.74
C ALA A 82 -4.09 -0.74 -33.65
N GLN A 83 -4.85 0.35 -33.46
CA GLN A 83 -4.64 1.62 -34.19
C GLN A 83 -3.51 2.46 -33.62
N ILE A 84 -2.93 2.09 -32.48
CA ILE A 84 -1.87 2.82 -31.79
C ILE A 84 -0.66 1.87 -31.60
N PRO A 85 0.22 1.74 -32.62
CA PRO A 85 1.31 0.76 -32.60
C PRO A 85 2.20 0.79 -31.35
N PRO A 86 2.58 1.97 -30.78
CA PRO A 86 3.38 2.00 -29.56
C PRO A 86 2.65 1.42 -28.34
N LEU A 87 1.32 1.55 -28.32
CA LEU A 87 0.49 1.01 -27.23
C LEU A 87 0.33 -0.50 -27.38
N GLN A 88 0.09 -0.97 -28.61
CA GLN A 88 0.02 -2.40 -28.92
C GLN A 88 1.32 -3.11 -28.51
N ALA A 89 2.48 -2.61 -28.94
CA ALA A 89 3.78 -3.17 -28.58
C ALA A 89 3.95 -3.28 -27.07
N LYS A 90 3.52 -2.28 -26.31
CA LYS A 90 3.59 -2.28 -24.86
C LYS A 90 2.70 -3.36 -24.21
N PHE A 91 1.51 -3.62 -24.74
CA PHE A 91 0.63 -4.70 -24.26
C PHE A 91 1.18 -6.08 -24.61
N ASP A 92 1.75 -6.22 -25.82
CA ASP A 92 2.38 -7.46 -26.27
C ASP A 92 3.63 -7.79 -25.40
N ASP A 93 4.47 -6.80 -25.11
CA ASP A 93 5.63 -6.92 -24.22
C ASP A 93 5.22 -7.30 -22.78
N SER A 94 4.04 -6.87 -22.32
CA SER A 94 3.50 -7.17 -21.00
C SER A 94 2.75 -8.51 -20.94
N ASN A 95 2.66 -9.27 -22.02
CA ASN A 95 1.91 -10.53 -22.17
C ASN A 95 0.42 -10.42 -21.78
N TRP A 96 -0.20 -9.26 -21.98
CA TRP A 96 -1.59 -9.09 -21.62
C TRP A 96 -2.53 -9.79 -22.60
N GLU A 97 -3.31 -10.73 -22.10
CA GLU A 97 -4.29 -11.45 -22.91
C GLU A 97 -5.35 -10.50 -23.44
N GLN A 98 -5.51 -10.42 -24.77
CA GLN A 98 -6.44 -9.50 -25.44
C GLN A 98 -7.89 -9.63 -24.95
N LYS A 99 -8.31 -10.84 -24.57
CA LYS A 99 -9.66 -11.09 -24.01
C LYS A 99 -9.89 -10.41 -22.66
N LEU A 100 -8.82 -10.04 -21.92
CA LEU A 100 -8.87 -9.42 -20.60
C LEU A 100 -8.61 -7.91 -20.64
N TYR A 101 -8.62 -7.28 -21.82
CA TYR A 101 -8.38 -5.83 -21.91
C TYR A 101 -9.35 -4.99 -21.06
N PRO A 102 -10.67 -5.28 -21.00
CA PRO A 102 -11.57 -4.56 -20.10
C PRO A 102 -11.14 -4.63 -18.63
N GLU A 103 -10.73 -5.81 -18.17
CA GLU A 103 -10.22 -6.05 -16.82
C GLU A 103 -8.92 -5.30 -16.56
N PHE A 104 -7.97 -5.33 -17.48
CA PHE A 104 -6.69 -4.62 -17.36
C PHE A 104 -6.92 -3.11 -17.26
N PHE A 105 -7.74 -2.52 -18.14
CA PHE A 105 -8.05 -1.09 -18.10
C PHE A 105 -8.76 -0.70 -16.81
N THR A 106 -9.73 -1.49 -16.39
CA THR A 106 -10.44 -1.25 -15.13
C THR A 106 -9.48 -1.31 -13.94
N ALA A 107 -8.64 -2.34 -13.88
CA ALA A 107 -7.64 -2.49 -12.84
C ALA A 107 -6.63 -1.32 -12.84
N ALA A 108 -6.14 -0.91 -14.02
CA ALA A 108 -5.22 0.21 -14.17
C ALA A 108 -5.83 1.53 -13.66
N ILE A 109 -7.09 1.81 -14.00
CA ILE A 109 -7.81 3.00 -13.50
C ILE A 109 -7.95 2.95 -11.97
N LEU A 110 -8.32 1.79 -11.41
CA LEU A 110 -8.48 1.63 -9.96
C LEU A 110 -7.15 1.74 -9.21
N MET A 111 -6.07 1.19 -9.77
CA MET A 111 -4.72 1.33 -9.24
C MET A 111 -4.24 2.78 -9.30
N TRP A 112 -4.47 3.48 -10.41
CA TRP A 112 -4.17 4.90 -10.53
C TRP A 112 -4.94 5.74 -9.52
N ALA A 113 -6.25 5.51 -9.40
CA ALA A 113 -7.08 6.18 -8.41
C ALA A 113 -6.62 5.90 -6.98
N SER A 114 -6.19 4.66 -6.70
CA SER A 114 -5.61 4.27 -5.40
C SER A 114 -4.32 5.03 -5.11
N LEU A 115 -3.46 5.21 -6.10
CA LEU A 115 -2.20 5.93 -5.96
C LEU A 115 -2.42 7.43 -5.72
N VAL A 116 -3.34 8.05 -6.48
CA VAL A 116 -3.78 9.44 -6.23
C VAL A 116 -4.39 9.58 -4.83
N GLY A 117 -5.28 8.65 -4.45
CA GLY A 117 -5.89 8.60 -3.13
C GLY A 117 -4.86 8.42 -2.01
N TRP A 118 -3.81 7.64 -2.26
CA TRP A 118 -2.70 7.48 -1.33
C TRP A 118 -1.96 8.79 -1.08
N GLY A 119 -1.71 9.58 -2.12
CA GLY A 119 -1.14 10.91 -1.97
C GLY A 119 -1.95 11.81 -1.02
N TYR A 120 -3.29 11.80 -1.14
CA TYR A 120 -4.17 12.52 -0.19
C TYR A 120 -4.16 11.90 1.20
N SER A 121 -4.06 10.58 1.31
CA SER A 121 -3.98 9.87 2.61
C SER A 121 -2.66 10.20 3.33
N LEU A 122 -1.54 10.26 2.61
CA LEU A 122 -0.26 10.72 3.14
C LEU A 122 -0.34 12.15 3.65
N ARG A 123 -0.95 13.04 2.86
CA ARG A 123 -1.16 14.43 3.28
C ARG A 123 -2.03 14.53 4.54
N TYR A 124 -3.06 13.70 4.63
CA TYR A 124 -3.93 13.62 5.78
C TYR A 124 -3.21 13.06 7.02
N LEU A 125 -2.35 12.05 6.83
CA LEU A 125 -1.48 11.49 7.87
C LEU A 125 -0.45 12.51 8.35
N LEU A 126 0.24 13.20 7.43
CA LEU A 126 1.23 14.23 7.73
C LEU A 126 0.62 15.33 8.61
N ARG A 127 -0.56 15.83 8.24
CA ARG A 127 -1.32 16.82 9.01
C ARG A 127 -1.84 16.33 10.35
N SER A 128 -1.71 15.05 10.65
CA SER A 128 -2.06 14.52 11.97
C SER A 128 -0.96 14.77 13.00
N PHE A 129 0.25 15.03 12.53
CA PHE A 129 1.45 15.12 13.38
C PHE A 129 2.26 16.37 13.18
N TYR A 130 2.18 17.00 12.00
CA TYR A 130 3.06 18.11 11.64
C TYR A 130 2.27 19.25 11.03
N ARG A 131 2.69 20.47 11.39
CA ARG A 131 2.26 21.72 10.73
C ARG A 131 3.43 22.27 9.95
N VAL A 132 3.31 22.29 8.65
CA VAL A 132 4.29 22.80 7.70
C VAL A 132 3.59 23.62 6.62
N SER A 133 4.35 24.35 5.82
CA SER A 133 3.77 25.09 4.70
C SER A 133 3.12 24.15 3.67
N PRO A 134 2.07 24.60 2.96
CA PRO A 134 1.45 23.79 1.90
C PRO A 134 2.41 23.33 0.80
N ALA A 135 3.46 24.10 0.52
CA ALA A 135 4.49 23.73 -0.44
C ALA A 135 5.28 22.52 0.05
N VAL A 136 5.71 22.52 1.32
CA VAL A 136 6.42 21.37 1.94
C VAL A 136 5.52 20.12 1.98
N GLU A 137 4.24 20.27 2.37
CA GLU A 137 3.29 19.14 2.33
C GLU A 137 3.21 18.51 0.93
N ASN A 138 3.04 19.34 -0.09
CA ASN A 138 2.92 18.88 -1.48
C ASN A 138 4.22 18.20 -1.93
N THR A 139 5.37 18.79 -1.64
CA THR A 139 6.68 18.22 -1.99
C THR A 139 6.89 16.85 -1.34
N VAL A 140 6.57 16.70 -0.05
CA VAL A 140 6.68 15.42 0.66
C VAL A 140 5.83 14.34 -0.03
N VAL A 141 4.58 14.66 -0.37
CA VAL A 141 3.67 13.71 -1.03
C VAL A 141 4.18 13.31 -2.41
N LEU A 142 4.61 14.30 -3.22
CA LEU A 142 5.12 14.02 -4.56
C LEU A 142 6.42 13.20 -4.52
N LEU A 143 7.34 13.52 -3.62
CA LEU A 143 8.57 12.73 -3.42
C LEU A 143 8.28 11.32 -2.95
N ALA A 144 7.32 11.13 -2.02
CA ALA A 144 6.93 9.81 -1.56
C ALA A 144 6.42 8.93 -2.72
N ILE A 145 5.65 9.49 -3.65
CA ILE A 145 5.19 8.76 -4.85
C ILE A 145 6.35 8.54 -5.83
N ALA A 146 7.21 9.53 -6.04
CA ALA A 146 8.33 9.43 -6.96
C ALA A 146 9.37 8.37 -6.56
N ILE A 147 9.47 8.04 -5.26
CA ILE A 147 10.39 7.01 -4.74
C ILE A 147 9.82 5.60 -4.93
N LEU A 148 8.51 5.42 -5.16
CA LEU A 148 7.90 4.08 -5.26
C LEU A 148 8.58 3.13 -6.26
N PRO A 149 9.11 3.56 -7.42
CA PRO A 149 9.82 2.64 -8.31
C PRO A 149 10.99 1.89 -7.67
N ALA A 150 11.58 2.44 -6.61
CA ALA A 150 12.61 1.74 -5.84
C ALA A 150 12.09 0.47 -5.13
N PHE A 151 10.78 0.31 -5.02
CA PHE A 151 10.13 -0.86 -4.43
C PHE A 151 9.65 -1.88 -5.48
N PHE A 152 9.78 -1.58 -6.79
CA PHE A 152 9.30 -2.43 -7.88
C PHE A 152 10.42 -3.35 -8.32
N ASP A 153 10.58 -4.46 -7.63
CA ASP A 153 11.72 -5.35 -7.85
C ASP A 153 11.32 -6.61 -8.63
N LYS A 154 10.80 -7.65 -7.97
CA LYS A 154 10.58 -8.96 -8.59
C LYS A 154 9.22 -9.11 -9.26
N CYS A 155 8.17 -8.71 -8.58
CA CYS A 155 6.78 -8.83 -9.02
C CYS A 155 5.95 -7.69 -8.47
N ASN A 156 4.97 -7.24 -9.24
CA ASN A 156 3.98 -6.27 -8.81
C ASN A 156 2.59 -6.91 -8.78
N TYR A 157 1.72 -6.47 -7.90
CA TYR A 157 0.36 -7.00 -7.82
C TYR A 157 -0.69 -5.91 -7.78
N ILE A 158 -1.85 -6.21 -8.31
CA ILE A 158 -2.97 -5.25 -8.41
C ILE A 158 -3.42 -4.71 -7.05
N TYR A 159 -3.17 -5.41 -5.94
CA TYR A 159 -3.55 -5.01 -4.59
C TYR A 159 -2.53 -4.09 -3.88
N ASP A 160 -1.37 -3.81 -4.48
CA ASP A 160 -0.27 -3.07 -3.82
C ASP A 160 -0.61 -1.58 -3.60
N PHE A 161 -1.13 -0.87 -4.60
CA PHE A 161 -1.54 0.53 -4.42
C PHE A 161 -2.79 0.69 -3.54
N PRO A 162 -3.82 -0.16 -3.65
CA PRO A 162 -4.88 -0.21 -2.64
C PRO A 162 -4.38 -0.46 -1.22
N LEU A 163 -3.36 -1.30 -1.04
CA LEU A 163 -2.74 -1.52 0.27
C LEU A 163 -2.14 -0.22 0.82
N LEU A 164 -1.30 0.46 0.03
CA LEU A 164 -0.70 1.74 0.43
C LEU A 164 -1.77 2.76 0.83
N LEU A 165 -2.84 2.90 0.02
CA LEU A 165 -3.96 3.80 0.30
C LEU A 165 -4.64 3.44 1.62
N LEU A 166 -5.12 2.19 1.73
CA LEU A 166 -5.97 1.77 2.86
C LEU A 166 -5.19 1.73 4.17
N PHE A 167 -3.93 1.25 4.13
CA PHE A 167 -3.10 1.20 5.32
C PHE A 167 -2.74 2.60 5.83
N THR A 168 -2.31 3.50 4.94
CA THR A 168 -1.98 4.90 5.30
C THR A 168 -3.20 5.65 5.81
N LEU A 169 -4.37 5.48 5.16
CA LEU A 169 -5.62 6.09 5.61
C LEU A 169 -6.04 5.51 6.97
N GLY A 170 -5.90 4.20 7.16
CA GLY A 170 -6.14 3.53 8.43
C GLY A 170 -5.29 4.11 9.56
N LEU A 171 -3.98 4.28 9.32
CA LEU A 171 -3.06 4.94 10.27
C LEU A 171 -3.53 6.35 10.63
N ALA A 172 -3.89 7.16 9.64
CA ALA A 172 -4.34 8.53 9.86
C ALA A 172 -5.65 8.60 10.65
N LEU A 173 -6.58 7.68 10.39
CA LEU A 173 -7.85 7.58 11.10
C LEU A 173 -7.68 7.12 12.54
N LEU A 174 -6.76 6.16 12.79
CA LEU A 174 -6.38 5.74 14.14
C LEU A 174 -5.74 6.90 14.91
N ALA A 175 -4.77 7.58 14.34
CA ALA A 175 -4.11 8.73 14.97
C ALA A 175 -5.12 9.83 15.34
N ARG A 176 -6.15 10.03 14.52
CA ARG A 176 -7.22 11.03 14.75
C ARG A 176 -8.41 10.50 15.55
N ARG A 177 -8.37 9.24 16.01
CA ARG A 177 -9.46 8.57 16.75
C ARG A 177 -10.80 8.56 16.00
N LYS A 178 -10.78 8.57 14.67
CA LYS A 178 -12.00 8.51 13.83
C LYS A 178 -12.41 7.05 13.58
N MET A 179 -12.82 6.37 14.66
CA MET A 179 -13.00 4.92 14.68
C MET A 179 -14.09 4.40 13.72
N GLY A 180 -15.18 5.14 13.49
CA GLY A 180 -16.21 4.73 12.53
C GLY A 180 -15.69 4.61 11.09
N TRP A 181 -14.97 5.63 10.61
CA TRP A 181 -14.32 5.59 9.30
C TRP A 181 -13.17 4.58 9.25
N PHE A 182 -12.43 4.45 10.35
CA PHE A 182 -11.41 3.42 10.49
C PHE A 182 -11.99 2.01 10.28
N ALA A 183 -13.17 1.71 10.85
CA ALA A 183 -13.82 0.41 10.68
C ALA A 183 -14.08 0.08 9.21
N VAL A 184 -14.58 1.05 8.43
CA VAL A 184 -14.81 0.87 6.98
C VAL A 184 -13.50 0.57 6.25
N VAL A 185 -12.48 1.40 6.48
CA VAL A 185 -11.16 1.25 5.84
C VAL A 185 -10.50 -0.06 6.26
N PHE A 186 -10.62 -0.47 7.52
CA PHE A 186 -10.09 -1.72 8.04
C PHE A 186 -10.74 -2.94 7.37
N ILE A 187 -12.07 -2.96 7.22
CA ILE A 187 -12.78 -4.04 6.54
C ILE A 187 -12.32 -4.16 5.09
N LEU A 188 -12.26 -3.04 4.34
CA LEU A 188 -11.75 -3.02 2.98
C LEU A 188 -10.29 -3.51 2.90
N GLY A 189 -9.45 -3.07 3.84
CA GLY A 189 -8.08 -3.53 3.96
C GLY A 189 -7.96 -5.03 4.20
N CYS A 190 -8.80 -5.61 5.06
CA CYS A 190 -8.83 -7.05 5.33
C CYS A 190 -9.21 -7.88 4.10
N VAL A 191 -10.05 -7.36 3.21
CA VAL A 191 -10.36 -7.98 1.91
C VAL A 191 -9.20 -7.82 0.92
N ASN A 192 -8.41 -6.73 1.06
CA ASN A 192 -7.29 -6.43 0.17
C ASN A 192 -6.04 -7.27 0.49
N LYS A 193 -5.59 -7.28 1.74
CA LYS A 193 -4.38 -8.01 2.17
C LYS A 193 -4.45 -8.36 3.66
N GLU A 194 -3.89 -9.52 4.02
CA GLU A 194 -3.85 -10.05 5.38
C GLU A 194 -3.07 -9.18 6.36
N THR A 195 -2.06 -8.49 5.89
CA THR A 195 -1.20 -7.61 6.71
C THR A 195 -1.93 -6.38 7.28
N THR A 196 -3.17 -6.13 6.84
CA THR A 196 -4.04 -5.10 7.45
C THR A 196 -4.23 -5.30 8.96
N ILE A 197 -4.10 -6.53 9.47
CA ILE A 197 -4.14 -6.84 10.92
C ILE A 197 -3.07 -6.06 11.72
N LEU A 198 -1.99 -5.61 11.09
CA LEU A 198 -0.97 -4.78 11.74
C LEU A 198 -1.53 -3.44 12.25
N LEU A 199 -2.61 -2.92 11.65
CA LEU A 199 -3.33 -1.76 12.19
C LEU A 199 -3.95 -2.07 13.57
N THR A 200 -4.39 -3.31 13.80
CA THR A 200 -4.87 -3.76 15.11
C THR A 200 -3.74 -3.80 16.13
N LEU A 201 -2.54 -4.21 15.72
CA LEU A 201 -1.37 -4.18 16.61
C LEU A 201 -1.01 -2.73 17.00
N ILE A 202 -1.04 -1.81 16.03
CA ILE A 202 -0.83 -0.37 16.33
C ILE A 202 -1.89 0.15 17.29
N PHE A 203 -3.17 -0.17 17.04
CA PHE A 203 -4.27 0.17 17.93
C PHE A 203 -4.03 -0.37 19.35
N LEU A 204 -3.64 -1.63 19.47
CA LEU A 204 -3.37 -2.29 20.75
C LEU A 204 -2.25 -1.56 21.52
N ILE A 205 -1.12 -1.28 20.89
CA ILE A 205 0.03 -0.63 21.52
C ILE A 205 -0.28 0.83 21.89
N ASP A 206 -1.02 1.53 21.04
CA ASP A 206 -1.28 2.96 21.23
C ASP A 206 -2.43 3.21 22.21
N CYS A 207 -3.54 2.53 22.08
CA CYS A 207 -4.74 2.78 22.88
C CYS A 207 -4.72 2.10 24.25
N ALA A 208 -3.95 1.02 24.45
CA ALA A 208 -3.84 0.35 25.74
C ALA A 208 -3.31 1.28 26.85
N SER A 209 -2.46 2.24 26.49
CA SER A 209 -1.88 3.22 27.41
C SER A 209 -2.60 4.58 27.40
N ASP A 210 -3.70 4.71 26.67
CA ASP A 210 -4.43 5.96 26.52
C ASP A 210 -5.64 6.01 27.47
N ALA A 211 -5.47 6.71 28.60
CA ALA A 211 -6.53 6.87 29.60
C ALA A 211 -7.80 7.56 29.03
N GLN A 212 -7.65 8.41 28.01
CA GLN A 212 -8.79 9.12 27.40
C GLN A 212 -9.67 8.22 26.52
N PHE A 213 -9.15 7.09 26.03
CA PHE A 213 -9.91 6.19 25.18
C PHE A 213 -10.93 5.36 25.94
N GLY A 214 -10.72 5.12 27.22
CA GLY A 214 -11.60 4.37 28.12
C GLY A 214 -11.57 2.86 27.85
N LYS A 215 -11.57 2.06 28.93
CA LYS A 215 -11.43 0.59 28.84
C LYS A 215 -12.51 -0.08 27.99
N VAL A 216 -13.79 0.34 28.14
CA VAL A 216 -14.91 -0.26 27.42
C VAL A 216 -14.80 -0.03 25.90
N LYS A 217 -14.50 1.21 25.48
CA LYS A 217 -14.31 1.54 24.06
C LYS A 217 -13.10 0.80 23.48
N TYR A 218 -12.02 0.69 24.25
CA TYR A 218 -10.84 -0.04 23.86
C TYR A 218 -11.16 -1.51 23.53
N HIS A 219 -11.80 -2.22 24.47
CA HIS A 219 -12.14 -3.64 24.26
C HIS A 219 -13.13 -3.81 23.11
N PHE A 220 -14.15 -2.93 23.01
CA PHE A 220 -15.11 -2.97 21.90
C PHE A 220 -14.40 -2.90 20.54
N TRP A 221 -13.52 -1.91 20.35
CA TRP A 221 -12.83 -1.73 19.07
C TRP A 221 -11.79 -2.80 18.81
N LEU A 222 -11.15 -3.34 19.83
CA LEU A 222 -10.22 -4.46 19.67
C LEU A 222 -10.97 -5.73 19.24
N ILE A 223 -12.06 -6.08 19.93
CA ILE A 223 -12.90 -7.23 19.57
C ILE A 223 -13.46 -7.06 18.15
N PHE A 224 -13.95 -5.87 17.81
CA PHE A 224 -14.44 -5.58 16.47
C PHE A 224 -13.38 -5.87 15.40
N GLN A 225 -12.17 -5.36 15.56
CA GLN A 225 -11.09 -5.54 14.57
C GLN A 225 -10.70 -7.01 14.42
N VAL A 226 -10.50 -7.71 15.53
CA VAL A 226 -10.14 -9.13 15.52
C VAL A 226 -11.27 -9.96 14.91
N SER A 227 -12.51 -9.75 15.32
CA SER A 227 -13.65 -10.48 14.78
C SER A 227 -13.88 -10.21 13.29
N ALA A 228 -13.81 -8.95 12.86
CA ALA A 228 -13.94 -8.58 11.45
C ALA A 228 -12.85 -9.25 10.59
N PHE A 229 -11.60 -9.22 11.05
CA PHE A 229 -10.49 -9.89 10.37
C PHE A 229 -10.73 -11.40 10.26
N LEU A 230 -11.05 -12.06 11.37
CA LEU A 230 -11.27 -13.51 11.39
C LEU A 230 -12.44 -13.92 10.51
N ILE A 231 -13.57 -13.21 10.58
CA ILE A 231 -14.75 -13.48 9.75
C ILE A 231 -14.41 -13.35 8.26
N ILE A 232 -13.74 -12.26 7.86
CA ILE A 232 -13.36 -12.05 6.45
C ILE A 232 -12.41 -13.15 5.99
N LYS A 233 -11.37 -13.49 6.78
CA LYS A 233 -10.43 -14.55 6.40
C LYS A 233 -11.08 -15.92 6.35
N PHE A 234 -11.99 -16.21 7.26
CA PHE A 234 -12.78 -17.44 7.25
C PHE A 234 -13.64 -17.53 5.97
N LEU A 235 -14.39 -16.47 5.62
CA LEU A 235 -15.19 -16.44 4.40
C LEU A 235 -14.34 -16.63 3.15
N LEU A 236 -13.21 -15.95 3.04
CA LEU A 236 -12.28 -16.11 1.92
C LEU A 236 -11.67 -17.52 1.86
N PHE A 237 -11.29 -18.07 3.00
CA PHE A 237 -10.80 -19.44 3.09
C PHE A 237 -11.80 -20.45 2.55
N PHE A 238 -13.07 -20.37 2.99
CA PHE A 238 -14.11 -21.30 2.50
C PHE A 238 -14.45 -21.07 1.02
N ALA A 239 -14.46 -19.82 0.57
CA ALA A 239 -14.75 -19.51 -0.83
C ALA A 239 -13.71 -20.11 -1.78
N PHE A 240 -12.44 -20.21 -1.35
CA PHE A 240 -11.32 -20.65 -2.19
C PHE A 240 -10.64 -21.94 -1.73
N THR A 241 -11.36 -22.81 -1.04
CA THR A 241 -10.83 -24.09 -0.54
C THR A 241 -10.23 -24.96 -1.64
N LYS A 242 -10.83 -24.92 -2.84
CA LYS A 242 -10.44 -25.77 -4.00
C LYS A 242 -9.22 -25.21 -4.76
N ASN A 243 -8.79 -23.98 -4.50
CA ASN A 243 -7.65 -23.41 -5.19
C ASN A 243 -6.34 -24.10 -4.78
N PRO A 244 -5.37 -24.23 -5.72
CA PRO A 244 -4.09 -24.85 -5.44
C PRO A 244 -3.25 -24.00 -4.44
N GLY A 245 -2.20 -24.59 -3.91
CA GLY A 245 -1.29 -23.97 -2.95
C GLY A 245 -1.67 -24.17 -1.49
N GLY A 246 -0.72 -23.91 -0.61
CA GLY A 246 -0.90 -23.90 0.85
C GLY A 246 -1.42 -22.56 1.35
N MET A 247 -2.02 -22.54 2.56
CA MET A 247 -2.40 -21.27 3.20
C MET A 247 -1.20 -20.37 3.43
N VAL A 248 -0.02 -20.98 3.59
CA VAL A 248 1.25 -20.35 3.91
C VAL A 248 2.35 -21.08 3.17
N GLU A 249 3.32 -20.36 2.65
CA GLU A 249 4.50 -20.92 2.01
C GLU A 249 5.71 -20.74 2.95
N PHE A 250 6.21 -21.84 3.53
CA PHE A 250 7.33 -21.82 4.51
C PHE A 250 8.72 -21.98 3.91
N HIS A 251 8.87 -22.07 2.61
CA HIS A 251 10.14 -22.46 1.98
C HIS A 251 11.15 -21.32 1.78
N PHE A 252 10.82 -20.11 2.26
CA PHE A 252 11.69 -18.95 2.01
C PHE A 252 12.78 -18.73 3.07
N LEU A 253 12.75 -19.42 4.19
CA LEU A 253 13.69 -19.16 5.29
C LEU A 253 15.15 -19.36 4.87
N GLU A 254 15.49 -20.46 4.18
CA GLU A 254 16.84 -20.73 3.70
C GLU A 254 17.31 -19.69 2.68
N TYR A 255 16.41 -19.33 1.74
CA TYR A 255 16.67 -18.28 0.76
C TYR A 255 16.94 -16.95 1.47
N ASN A 256 16.09 -16.54 2.38
CA ASN A 256 16.15 -15.25 3.07
C ASN A 256 17.40 -15.14 3.96
N LEU A 257 17.77 -16.20 4.67
CA LEU A 257 19.02 -16.23 5.45
C LEU A 257 20.25 -16.14 4.53
N GLY A 258 20.21 -16.82 3.38
CA GLY A 258 21.25 -16.72 2.35
C GLY A 258 21.39 -15.31 1.78
N MET A 259 20.27 -14.61 1.54
CA MET A 259 20.25 -13.23 1.05
C MET A 259 20.73 -12.23 2.09
N LEU A 260 20.39 -12.39 3.37
CA LEU A 260 20.93 -11.56 4.46
C LEU A 260 22.46 -11.67 4.53
N GLY A 261 23.02 -12.88 4.33
CA GLY A 261 24.49 -13.09 4.27
C GLY A 261 25.16 -12.46 3.04
N LYS A 262 24.40 -12.15 1.98
CA LYS A 262 24.87 -11.51 0.75
C LYS A 262 24.58 -10.02 0.67
N ALA A 263 24.04 -9.42 1.76
CA ALA A 263 23.72 -8.00 1.78
C ALA A 263 24.96 -7.16 1.42
N GLY A 264 24.87 -6.42 0.32
CA GLY A 264 25.93 -5.55 -0.16
C GLY A 264 26.13 -4.32 0.73
N LEU A 265 27.29 -3.68 0.58
CA LEU A 265 27.62 -2.45 1.32
C LEU A 265 26.55 -1.37 1.11
N GLU A 266 26.00 -1.27 -0.10
CA GLU A 266 24.92 -0.32 -0.44
C GLU A 266 23.67 -0.52 0.41
N THR A 267 23.25 -1.77 0.60
CA THR A 267 22.09 -2.11 1.46
C THR A 267 22.37 -1.72 2.91
N VAL A 268 23.55 -2.02 3.42
CA VAL A 268 23.96 -1.69 4.79
C VAL A 268 23.99 -0.17 4.99
N ILE A 269 24.59 0.57 4.04
CA ILE A 269 24.62 2.04 4.10
C ILE A 269 23.22 2.63 4.05
N THR A 270 22.37 2.15 3.14
CA THR A 270 21.00 2.65 2.98
C THR A 270 20.17 2.40 4.24
N LEU A 271 20.17 1.18 4.76
CA LEU A 271 19.44 0.84 6.00
C LEU A 271 20.03 1.59 7.20
N GLY A 272 21.34 1.75 7.27
CA GLY A 272 22.02 2.54 8.29
C GLY A 272 21.61 4.02 8.24
N ALA A 273 21.57 4.63 7.05
CA ALA A 273 21.15 6.01 6.86
C ALA A 273 19.66 6.21 7.21
N VAL A 274 18.78 5.29 6.81
CA VAL A 274 17.37 5.27 7.19
C VAL A 274 17.25 5.14 8.71
N GLY A 275 17.94 4.18 9.32
CA GLY A 275 17.94 3.98 10.77
C GLY A 275 18.40 5.23 11.53
N LEU A 276 19.54 5.80 11.13
CA LEU A 276 20.05 7.03 11.75
C LEU A 276 19.03 8.18 11.67
N THR A 277 18.40 8.40 10.53
CA THR A 277 17.39 9.46 10.36
C THR A 277 16.10 9.18 11.12
N VAL A 278 15.66 7.92 11.23
CA VAL A 278 14.50 7.50 12.02
C VAL A 278 14.76 7.73 13.51
N PHE A 279 15.92 7.40 14.02
CA PHE A 279 16.23 7.49 15.46
C PHE A 279 16.82 8.85 15.88
N HIS A 280 17.32 9.66 14.97
CA HIS A 280 17.78 11.00 15.27
C HIS A 280 16.66 11.86 15.85
N GLY A 281 16.87 12.45 17.06
CA GLY A 281 15.85 13.24 17.75
C GLY A 281 14.60 12.43 18.12
N TRP A 282 14.76 11.13 18.50
CA TRP A 282 13.68 10.19 18.76
C TRP A 282 12.61 10.70 19.72
N GLN A 283 13.05 11.40 20.81
CA GLN A 283 12.12 11.88 21.84
C GLN A 283 11.19 12.99 21.34
N ASP A 284 11.61 13.74 20.33
CA ASP A 284 10.84 14.85 19.76
C ASP A 284 9.81 14.37 18.72
N LYS A 285 9.85 13.09 18.33
CA LYS A 285 8.94 12.53 17.34
C LYS A 285 7.59 12.14 17.95
N PRO A 286 6.50 12.22 17.17
CA PRO A 286 5.15 11.91 17.67
C PRO A 286 5.10 10.52 18.30
N ARG A 287 4.51 10.45 19.51
CA ARG A 287 4.41 9.19 20.29
C ARG A 287 3.71 8.07 19.51
N PHE A 288 2.65 8.43 18.78
CA PHE A 288 1.92 7.48 17.94
C PHE A 288 2.83 6.81 16.90
N LEU A 289 3.63 7.59 16.16
CA LEU A 289 4.52 7.07 15.13
C LEU A 289 5.63 6.18 15.72
N ARG A 290 6.17 6.56 16.89
CA ARG A 290 7.15 5.73 17.61
C ARG A 290 6.57 4.38 18.02
N LYS A 291 5.30 4.35 18.46
CA LYS A 291 4.57 3.12 18.76
C LYS A 291 4.22 2.34 17.50
N ALA A 292 3.81 3.02 16.41
CA ALA A 292 3.50 2.38 15.14
C ALA A 292 4.72 1.69 14.52
N LEU A 293 5.95 2.15 14.78
CA LEU A 293 7.16 1.52 14.30
C LEU A 293 7.34 0.07 14.80
N TRP A 294 6.71 -0.31 15.91
CA TRP A 294 6.77 -1.69 16.42
C TRP A 294 6.20 -2.73 15.46
N ILE A 295 5.37 -2.33 14.45
CA ILE A 295 4.95 -3.27 13.40
C ILE A 295 6.12 -3.77 12.54
N ALA A 296 7.26 -3.09 12.56
CA ALA A 296 8.45 -3.52 11.84
C ALA A 296 8.90 -4.93 12.27
N ILE A 297 8.76 -5.28 13.56
CA ILE A 297 9.18 -6.58 14.07
C ILE A 297 8.32 -7.72 13.48
N PRO A 298 6.99 -7.75 13.70
CA PRO A 298 6.17 -8.83 13.11
C PRO A 298 6.21 -8.81 11.59
N LEU A 299 6.29 -7.65 10.94
CA LEU A 299 6.38 -7.57 9.48
C LEU A 299 7.68 -8.20 8.98
N PHE A 300 8.82 -7.88 9.60
CA PHE A 300 10.10 -8.50 9.29
C PHE A 300 10.08 -10.03 9.48
N VAL A 301 9.52 -10.50 10.60
CA VAL A 301 9.37 -11.94 10.86
C VAL A 301 8.48 -12.61 9.83
N LEU A 302 7.35 -11.98 9.46
CA LEU A 302 6.44 -12.50 8.43
C LEU A 302 7.14 -12.55 7.07
N THR A 303 7.88 -11.51 6.68
CA THR A 303 8.64 -11.50 5.44
C THR A 303 9.76 -12.56 5.44
N LEU A 304 10.46 -12.73 6.57
CA LEU A 304 11.51 -13.75 6.70
C LEU A 304 10.98 -15.18 6.54
N LEU A 305 9.76 -15.44 7.03
CA LEU A 305 9.16 -16.79 7.02
C LEU A 305 8.33 -17.06 5.76
N PHE A 306 7.68 -16.05 5.18
CA PHE A 306 6.63 -16.20 4.17
C PHE A 306 6.79 -15.33 2.94
N GLY A 307 7.72 -14.39 2.93
CA GLY A 307 8.04 -13.49 1.83
C GLY A 307 9.48 -13.64 1.36
N TYR A 308 9.89 -12.74 0.50
CA TYR A 308 11.28 -12.58 0.07
C TYR A 308 11.85 -11.31 0.70
N ILE A 309 12.96 -11.45 1.46
CA ILE A 309 13.57 -10.33 2.19
C ILE A 309 14.09 -9.21 1.26
N ASP A 310 14.41 -9.57 0.02
CA ASP A 310 14.83 -8.68 -1.04
C ASP A 310 13.67 -8.10 -1.86
N GLU A 311 12.40 -8.43 -1.53
CA GLU A 311 11.22 -7.76 -2.07
C GLU A 311 10.81 -6.58 -1.17
N GLN A 312 11.25 -5.38 -1.55
CA GLN A 312 11.01 -4.17 -0.74
C GLN A 312 9.53 -3.84 -0.59
N ARG A 313 8.67 -4.23 -1.53
CA ARG A 313 7.20 -4.04 -1.47
C ARG A 313 6.53 -4.79 -0.31
N ASP A 314 7.16 -5.83 0.25
CA ASP A 314 6.66 -6.52 1.44
C ASP A 314 6.69 -5.63 2.70
N PHE A 315 7.35 -4.47 2.61
CA PHE A 315 7.41 -3.44 3.66
C PHE A 315 6.54 -2.20 3.37
N TYR A 316 5.58 -2.28 2.46
CA TYR A 316 4.69 -1.15 2.14
C TYR A 316 3.89 -0.65 3.34
N GLU A 317 3.52 -1.51 4.28
CA GLU A 317 2.84 -1.13 5.52
C GLU A 317 3.73 -0.27 6.43
N LEU A 318 5.02 -0.51 6.40
CA LEU A 318 5.99 0.26 7.19
C LEU A 318 6.35 1.60 6.54
N TYR A 319 6.24 1.70 5.21
CA TYR A 319 6.66 2.88 4.45
C TYR A 319 6.07 4.21 4.97
N PRO A 320 4.75 4.37 5.16
CA PRO A 320 4.20 5.62 5.67
C PRO A 320 4.66 5.95 7.10
N VAL A 321 4.93 4.96 7.94
CA VAL A 321 5.43 5.16 9.30
C VAL A 321 6.86 5.66 9.28
N VAL A 322 7.74 5.00 8.54
CA VAL A 322 9.16 5.37 8.39
C VAL A 322 9.28 6.74 7.74
N LEU A 323 8.51 7.00 6.67
CA LEU A 323 8.50 8.30 6.02
C LEU A 323 8.18 9.42 7.04
N MET A 324 7.09 9.28 7.80
CA MET A 324 6.72 10.30 8.80
C MET A 324 7.79 10.47 9.89
N LEU A 325 8.49 9.40 10.28
CA LEU A 325 9.57 9.47 11.28
C LEU A 325 10.86 10.13 10.75
N ILE A 326 11.13 10.01 9.45
CA ILE A 326 12.32 10.62 8.81
C ILE A 326 12.16 12.14 8.66
N LEU A 327 10.96 12.63 8.36
CA LEU A 327 10.70 14.02 7.99
C LEU A 327 11.26 15.05 8.98
N PRO A 328 11.08 14.94 10.31
CA PRO A 328 11.65 15.94 11.24
C PRO A 328 13.17 16.04 11.17
N SER A 329 13.85 14.91 10.94
CA SER A 329 15.32 14.89 10.82
C SER A 329 15.78 15.59 9.54
N ILE A 330 15.10 15.35 8.41
CA ILE A 330 15.38 16.00 7.12
C ILE A 330 15.05 17.50 7.22
N TRP A 331 13.90 17.88 7.80
CA TRP A 331 13.51 19.30 7.91
C TRP A 331 14.47 20.11 8.76
N ARG A 332 14.99 19.52 9.87
CA ARG A 332 16.05 20.18 10.65
C ARG A 332 17.33 20.38 9.84
N LEU A 333 17.74 19.38 9.07
CA LEU A 333 18.92 19.48 8.21
C LEU A 333 18.76 20.56 7.14
N LEU A 334 17.58 20.63 6.53
CA LEU A 334 17.25 21.60 5.48
C LEU A 334 16.79 22.98 6.02
N ARG A 335 16.73 23.16 7.35
CA ARG A 335 16.27 24.37 8.02
C ARG A 335 14.84 24.77 7.61
N ILE A 336 13.97 23.77 7.41
CA ILE A 336 12.55 23.97 7.13
C ILE A 336 11.81 24.14 8.46
N ASP A 337 10.99 25.19 8.56
CA ASP A 337 10.16 25.44 9.73
C ASP A 337 9.02 24.41 9.81
N PHE A 338 8.90 23.75 10.95
CA PHE A 338 7.82 22.82 11.25
C PHE A 338 7.46 22.83 12.73
N MET A 339 6.23 22.48 13.03
CA MET A 339 5.78 22.22 14.40
C MET A 339 5.27 20.78 14.51
N VAL A 340 5.61 20.14 15.62
CA VAL A 340 5.08 18.82 15.96
C VAL A 340 3.80 19.03 16.76
N ASP A 341 2.66 18.49 16.28
CA ASP A 341 1.43 18.44 17.07
C ASP A 341 1.63 17.41 18.20
N GLY A 342 1.46 17.84 19.44
CA GLY A 342 1.83 17.09 20.65
C GLY A 342 0.97 15.87 20.98
N ARG A 343 0.52 15.08 19.96
CA ARG A 343 -0.23 13.82 20.10
C ARG A 343 0.65 12.60 20.17
#